data_70b2ece16da8f0f8aa94a315ab3a13a3
#
_entry.id   70b2ece16da8f0f8aa94a315ab3a13a3
#
_cell.length_a   1.000
_cell.length_b   1.000
_cell.length_c   1.000
_cell.angle_alpha   90.00
_cell.angle_beta   90.00
_cell.angle_gamma   90.00
#
_symmetry.space_group_name_H-M   'P 1'
#
loop_
_entity.id
_entity.type
_entity.pdbx_description
1 polymer ?
#
loop_
_entity_poly.entity_id
_entity_poly.type
_entity_poly.pdbx_seq_one_letter_code
_entity_poly.pdbx_strand_id
1 'polypeptide(L)'
;MKKDNKKNNNIQKDLIVEFFKKNPNRDIKHPEVVDWVVSTYTKRTGNVFRDPDRAIRHLAQSGFLIKIAKGIYRYDPEKVHQRELQDFSDWLQQLSE
;
A
#
# COMPACT_ATOMS: atom_id res chain seq x y z
N MET A 1 -1.69 15.90 18.79
CA MET A 1 -2.53 14.92 19.45
C MET A 1 -2.18 13.51 19.04
N LYS A 2 -2.24 12.59 19.98
CA LYS A 2 -1.79 11.22 19.75
C LYS A 2 -2.61 10.47 18.69
N LYS A 3 -3.89 10.77 18.58
CA LYS A 3 -4.76 10.14 17.57
C LYS A 3 -4.36 10.51 16.16
N ASP A 4 -3.74 11.66 15.98
CA ASP A 4 -3.35 12.13 14.65
C ASP A 4 -2.23 11.30 14.07
N ASN A 5 -1.35 10.76 14.92
CA ASN A 5 -0.25 9.93 14.44
C ASN A 5 -0.74 8.64 13.78
N LYS A 6 -1.76 8.00 14.33
CA LYS A 6 -2.37 6.82 13.72
C LYS A 6 -3.08 7.16 12.42
N LYS A 7 -3.81 8.27 12.41
CA LYS A 7 -4.47 8.73 11.18
C LYS A 7 -3.47 9.07 10.11
N ASN A 8 -2.36 9.70 10.49
CA ASN A 8 -1.32 10.07 9.53
C ASN A 8 -0.69 8.82 8.90
N ASN A 9 -0.44 7.77 9.68
CA ASN A 9 0.10 6.53 9.16
C ASN A 9 -0.87 5.86 8.18
N ASN A 10 -2.16 5.88 8.51
CA ASN A 10 -3.19 5.33 7.62
C ASN A 10 -3.29 6.14 6.34
N ILE A 11 -3.23 7.47 6.44
CA ILE A 11 -3.25 8.35 5.28
C ILE A 11 -2.06 8.08 4.38
N GLN A 12 -0.88 7.85 4.96
CA GLN A 12 0.33 7.56 4.20
C GLN A 12 0.16 6.27 3.39
N LYS A 13 -0.31 5.20 4.03
CA LYS A 13 -0.56 3.94 3.33
C LYS A 13 -1.64 4.11 2.27
N ASP A 14 -2.70 4.83 2.60
CA ASP A 14 -3.80 5.07 1.67
C ASP A 14 -3.35 5.79 0.41
N LEU A 15 -2.40 6.72 0.53
CA LEU A 15 -1.87 7.42 -0.64
C LEU A 15 -1.10 6.47 -1.56
N ILE A 16 -0.30 5.58 -0.98
CA ILE A 16 0.42 4.58 -1.78
C ILE A 16 -0.58 3.66 -2.48
N VAL A 17 -1.58 3.19 -1.75
CA VAL A 17 -2.65 2.36 -2.31
C VAL A 17 -3.37 3.09 -3.44
N GLU A 18 -3.70 4.36 -3.24
CA GLU A 18 -4.35 5.17 -4.26
C GLU A 18 -3.52 5.25 -5.54
N PHE A 19 -2.22 5.49 -5.39
CA PHE A 19 -1.32 5.59 -6.53
C PHE A 19 -1.32 4.29 -7.35
N PHE A 20 -1.18 3.15 -6.68
CA PHE A 20 -1.14 1.87 -7.38
C PHE A 20 -2.50 1.49 -7.97
N LYS A 21 -3.59 1.83 -7.31
CA LYS A 21 -4.93 1.56 -7.85
C LYS A 21 -5.23 2.37 -9.10
N LYS A 22 -4.63 3.53 -9.21
CA LYS A 22 -4.75 4.34 -10.43
C LYS A 22 -3.87 3.84 -11.57
N ASN A 23 -2.90 2.98 -11.26
CA ASN A 23 -1.95 2.46 -12.23
C ASN A 23 -1.86 0.93 -12.13
N PRO A 24 -2.99 0.21 -12.30
CA PRO A 24 -2.99 -1.24 -12.13
C PRO A 24 -2.20 -1.93 -13.25
N ASN A 25 -1.61 -3.07 -12.91
CA ASN A 25 -0.90 -3.94 -13.86
C ASN A 25 0.27 -3.25 -14.57
N ARG A 26 0.87 -2.26 -13.93
CA ARG A 26 2.06 -1.58 -14.43
C ARG A 26 3.22 -1.82 -13.49
N ASP A 27 4.41 -2.03 -14.07
CA ASP A 27 5.64 -2.11 -13.30
C ASP A 27 6.08 -0.69 -12.97
N ILE A 28 6.06 -0.33 -11.69
CA ILE A 28 6.34 1.03 -11.27
C ILE A 28 7.61 1.04 -10.44
N LYS A 29 8.52 1.93 -10.81
CA LYS A 29 9.76 2.10 -10.09
C LYS A 29 9.52 2.83 -8.78
N HIS A 30 10.21 2.41 -7.74
CA HIS A 30 10.13 2.96 -6.41
C HIS A 30 10.21 4.49 -6.37
N PRO A 31 11.17 5.17 -7.05
CA PRO A 31 11.25 6.62 -7.01
C PRO A 31 9.99 7.32 -7.52
N GLU A 32 9.33 6.75 -8.52
CA GLU A 32 8.10 7.33 -9.06
C GLU A 32 7.00 7.35 -8.02
N VAL A 33 6.83 6.25 -7.28
CA VAL A 33 5.85 6.18 -6.20
C VAL A 33 6.18 7.19 -5.11
N VAL A 34 7.44 7.22 -4.68
CA VAL A 34 7.89 8.10 -3.61
C VAL A 34 7.62 9.56 -3.96
N ASP A 35 8.00 9.97 -5.16
CA ASP A 35 7.81 11.36 -5.59
C ASP A 35 6.34 11.78 -5.52
N TRP A 36 5.46 10.92 -6.03
CA TRP A 36 4.04 11.25 -6.04
C TRP A 36 3.45 11.28 -4.63
N VAL A 37 3.73 10.27 -3.80
CA VAL A 37 3.11 10.19 -2.48
C VAL A 37 3.63 11.25 -1.53
N VAL A 38 4.94 11.55 -1.59
CA VAL A 38 5.52 12.59 -0.75
C VAL A 38 4.93 13.95 -1.10
N SER A 39 4.90 14.27 -2.39
CA SER A 39 4.35 15.53 -2.87
C SER A 39 2.87 15.67 -2.50
N THR A 40 2.09 14.62 -2.74
CA THR A 40 0.65 14.64 -2.48
C THR A 40 0.35 14.73 -0.98
N TYR A 41 1.10 13.99 -0.18
CA TYR A 41 0.92 14.02 1.27
C TYR A 41 1.16 15.42 1.84
N THR A 42 2.25 16.05 1.41
CA THR A 42 2.57 17.40 1.86
C THR A 42 1.49 18.41 1.44
N LYS A 43 0.97 18.27 0.22
CA LYS A 43 -0.10 19.16 -0.25
C LYS A 43 -1.39 18.99 0.56
N ARG A 44 -1.74 17.75 0.90
CA ARG A 44 -3.00 17.47 1.59
C ARG A 44 -2.94 17.70 3.09
N THR A 45 -1.80 17.48 3.72
CA THR A 45 -1.70 17.52 5.19
C THR A 45 -0.80 18.62 5.72
N GLY A 46 0.08 19.18 4.90
CA GLY A 46 1.10 20.13 5.36
C GLY A 46 2.25 19.47 6.09
N ASN A 47 2.27 18.15 6.15
CA ASN A 47 3.29 17.40 6.87
C ASN A 47 4.23 16.69 5.92
N VAL A 48 5.37 16.22 6.45
CA VAL A 48 6.34 15.46 5.68
C VAL A 48 6.02 13.97 5.79
N PHE A 49 6.02 13.29 4.63
CA PHE A 49 5.84 11.84 4.59
C PHE A 49 7.13 11.19 5.10
N ARG A 50 7.03 10.45 6.19
CA ARG A 50 8.19 9.77 6.77
C ARG A 50 8.31 8.37 6.24
N ASP A 51 9.53 8.02 5.82
CA ASP A 51 9.92 6.67 5.45
C ASP A 51 8.96 6.01 4.45
N PRO A 52 8.80 6.59 3.25
CA PRO A 52 7.93 5.99 2.24
C PRO A 52 8.40 4.61 1.80
N ASP A 53 9.70 4.36 1.82
CA ASP A 53 10.27 3.05 1.50
C ASP A 53 9.70 1.95 2.38
N ARG A 54 9.65 2.23 3.67
CA ARG A 54 9.15 1.25 4.63
C ARG A 54 7.68 0.95 4.39
N ALA A 55 6.89 1.97 4.11
CA ALA A 55 5.47 1.79 3.82
C ALA A 55 5.26 0.94 2.57
N ILE A 56 6.04 1.19 1.52
CA ILE A 56 5.96 0.43 0.28
C ILE A 56 6.34 -1.03 0.54
N ARG A 57 7.42 -1.27 1.28
CA ARG A 57 7.85 -2.63 1.61
C ARG A 57 6.79 -3.37 2.44
N HIS A 58 6.15 -2.67 3.37
CA HIS A 58 5.06 -3.26 4.15
C HIS A 58 3.91 -3.72 3.28
N LEU A 59 3.53 -2.91 2.29
CA LEU A 59 2.46 -3.28 1.37
C LEU A 59 2.85 -4.47 0.51
N ALA A 60 4.12 -4.56 0.11
CA ALA A 60 4.61 -5.71 -0.63
C ALA A 60 4.59 -6.97 0.24
N GLN A 61 5.00 -6.86 1.50
CA GLN A 61 4.98 -7.97 2.43
C GLN A 61 3.57 -8.45 2.74
N SER A 62 2.61 -7.53 2.79
CA SER A 62 1.21 -7.89 3.06
C SER A 62 0.53 -8.56 1.85
N GLY A 63 1.16 -8.51 0.68
CA GLY A 63 0.61 -9.10 -0.53
C GLY A 63 -0.17 -8.14 -1.40
N PHE A 64 -0.33 -6.90 -0.98
CA PHE A 64 -1.02 -5.89 -1.80
C PHE A 64 -0.22 -5.56 -3.06
N LEU A 65 1.10 -5.48 -2.95
CA LEU A 65 1.99 -5.23 -4.08
C LEU A 65 2.80 -6.47 -4.40
N ILE A 66 3.12 -6.64 -5.68
CA ILE A 66 4.01 -7.70 -6.15
C ILE A 66 5.36 -7.09 -6.44
N LYS A 67 6.41 -7.63 -5.83
CA LYS A 67 7.77 -7.19 -6.12
C LYS A 67 8.24 -7.89 -7.39
N ILE A 68 8.35 -7.12 -8.47
CA ILE A 68 8.77 -7.64 -9.78
C ILE A 68 10.29 -7.78 -9.80
N ALA A 69 10.99 -6.76 -9.30
CA ALA A 69 12.44 -6.73 -9.22
C ALA A 69 12.82 -5.77 -8.11
N LYS A 70 14.11 -5.61 -7.84
CA LYS A 70 14.56 -4.69 -6.81
C LYS A 70 14.09 -3.27 -7.13
N GLY A 71 13.27 -2.71 -6.24
CA GLY A 71 12.75 -1.36 -6.40
C GLY A 71 11.65 -1.22 -7.43
N ILE A 72 11.10 -2.31 -7.94
CA ILE A 72 10.02 -2.29 -8.93
C ILE A 72 8.84 -3.08 -8.39
N TYR A 73 7.67 -2.45 -8.36
CA TYR A 73 6.46 -3.04 -7.79
C TYR A 73 5.28 -2.94 -8.76
N ARG A 74 4.35 -3.86 -8.62
CA ARG A 74 3.13 -3.89 -9.42
C ARG A 74 1.93 -4.16 -8.53
N TYR A 75 0.82 -3.51 -8.83
CA TYR A 75 -0.47 -3.83 -8.23
C TYR A 75 -1.29 -4.64 -9.24
N ASP A 76 -1.64 -5.86 -8.85
CA ASP A 76 -2.50 -6.74 -9.68
C ASP A 76 -3.81 -6.95 -8.94
N PRO A 77 -4.90 -6.28 -9.37
CA PRO A 77 -6.18 -6.37 -8.64
C PRO A 77 -6.71 -7.79 -8.52
N GLU A 78 -6.48 -8.61 -9.54
CA GLU A 78 -6.97 -9.99 -9.51
C GLU A 78 -6.27 -10.82 -8.43
N LYS A 79 -4.95 -10.68 -8.33
CA LYS A 79 -4.18 -11.42 -7.34
C LYS A 79 -4.49 -10.97 -5.92
N VAL A 80 -4.66 -9.67 -5.72
CA VAL A 80 -5.03 -9.14 -4.41
C VAL A 80 -6.41 -9.64 -4.01
N HIS A 81 -7.35 -9.62 -4.95
CA HIS A 81 -8.70 -10.10 -4.69
C HIS A 81 -8.72 -11.58 -4.32
N GLN A 82 -7.95 -12.42 -5.04
CA GLN A 82 -7.84 -13.83 -4.73
C GLN A 82 -7.30 -14.07 -3.33
N ARG A 83 -6.30 -13.28 -2.93
CA ARG A 83 -5.71 -13.40 -1.61
C ARG A 83 -6.69 -12.99 -0.52
N GLU A 84 -7.46 -11.94 -0.75
CA GLU A 84 -8.49 -11.51 0.19
C GLU A 84 -9.56 -12.58 0.37
N LEU A 85 -9.97 -13.23 -0.72
CA LEU A 85 -10.92 -14.33 -0.66
C LEU A 85 -10.35 -15.52 0.11
N GLN A 86 -9.08 -15.81 -0.08
CA GLN A 86 -8.41 -16.88 0.63
C GLN A 86 -8.40 -16.62 2.14
N ASP A 87 -8.01 -15.42 2.53
CA ASP A 87 -7.96 -15.03 3.93
C ASP A 87 -9.34 -15.10 4.57
N PHE A 88 -10.36 -14.65 3.85
CA PHE A 88 -11.74 -14.69 4.30
C PHE A 88 -12.21 -16.13 4.51
N SER A 89 -11.86 -17.01 3.58
CA SER A 89 -12.19 -18.43 3.67
C SER A 89 -11.56 -19.07 4.89
N ASP A 90 -10.29 -18.79 5.14
CA ASP A 90 -9.58 -19.29 6.31
C ASP A 90 -10.22 -18.79 7.60
N TRP A 91 -10.61 -17.54 7.63
CA TRP A 91 -11.28 -16.94 8.78
C TRP A 91 -12.61 -17.62 9.07
N LEU A 92 -13.40 -17.91 8.03
CA LEU A 92 -14.67 -18.62 8.17
C LEU A 92 -14.46 -20.04 8.73
N GLN A 93 -13.42 -20.73 8.29
CA GLN A 93 -13.11 -22.06 8.80
C GLN A 93 -12.80 -22.03 10.29
N GLN A 94 -12.07 -21.01 10.73
CA GLN A 94 -11.77 -20.84 12.14
C GLN A 94 -13.02 -20.64 12.98
N LEU A 95 -13.99 -19.92 12.45
CA LEU A 95 -15.24 -19.66 13.16
C LEU A 95 -16.12 -20.91 13.27
N SER A 96 -16.06 -21.79 12.28
CA SER A 96 -16.93 -22.98 12.27
C SER A 96 -16.42 -24.08 13.19
N GLU A 97 -15.24 -23.94 13.74
CA GLU A 97 -14.74 -24.86 14.75
C GLU A 97 -15.16 -24.44 16.14
#